data_ef54cff0e525894e01b33a593e5b6b08
#
_entry.id   ef54cff0e525894e01b33a593e5b6b08
#
_cell.length_a   1.000
_cell.length_b   1.000
_cell.length_c   1.000
_cell.angle_alpha   90.00
_cell.angle_beta   90.00
_cell.angle_gamma   90.00
#
_symmetry.space_group_name_H-M   'P 1'
#
loop_
_entity.id
_entity.type
_entity.pdbx_description
1 polymer ?
#
loop_
_entity_poly.entity_id
_entity_poly.type
_entity_poly.pdbx_seq_one_letter_code
_entity_poly.pdbx_strand_id
1 'polypeptide(L)'
;KIQEQYIAYLVQDLIDHCARELEMVGRSVESLKPFTELPYPRITYKEAIEILQKGGFDVEYGADFGSPEETYLADQFQKPVFILNYPKEIKAFYMPEDPEDSRQVICADLLAPEGYGEIIGGSERSYDYEYITNKLEENGLSKEDYGWYDDLRKYGSIPHSGFGMGLERFLAWITLQDHIRETIPFPRMLNRLNP
;
A
#
# COMPACT_ATOMS: atom_id res chain seq x y z
N LYS A 1 -1.04 12.40 -1.95
CA LYS A 1 -1.31 13.25 -3.13
C LYS A 1 -0.68 12.66 -4.40
N ILE A 2 0.63 12.35 -4.43
CA ILE A 2 1.27 11.77 -5.62
C ILE A 2 0.68 10.38 -5.94
N GLN A 3 0.53 9.50 -4.95
CA GLN A 3 -0.05 8.17 -5.10
C GLN A 3 -1.44 8.20 -5.75
N GLU A 4 -2.37 9.03 -5.24
CA GLU A 4 -3.73 9.13 -5.79
C GLU A 4 -3.74 9.69 -7.21
N GLN A 5 -2.90 10.70 -7.49
CA GLN A 5 -2.76 11.24 -8.84
C GLN A 5 -2.17 10.21 -9.82
N TYR A 6 -1.23 9.40 -9.35
CA TYR A 6 -0.61 8.34 -10.15
C TYR A 6 -1.63 7.25 -10.52
N ILE A 7 -2.41 6.76 -9.55
CA ILE A 7 -3.46 5.76 -9.82
C ILE A 7 -4.55 6.34 -10.73
N ALA A 8 -5.05 7.54 -10.45
CA ALA A 8 -6.06 8.19 -11.28
C ALA A 8 -5.57 8.39 -12.73
N TYR A 9 -4.30 8.77 -12.91
CA TYR A 9 -3.68 8.90 -14.23
C TYR A 9 -3.61 7.55 -14.95
N LEU A 10 -3.13 6.49 -14.29
CA LEU A 10 -3.07 5.15 -14.90
C LEU A 10 -4.45 4.64 -15.32
N VAL A 11 -5.44 4.82 -14.45
CA VAL A 11 -6.82 4.40 -14.76
C VAL A 11 -7.38 5.20 -15.94
N GLN A 12 -7.15 6.52 -15.98
CA GLN A 12 -7.59 7.34 -17.11
C GLN A 12 -6.89 6.93 -18.40
N ASP A 13 -5.59 6.66 -18.37
CA ASP A 13 -4.83 6.22 -19.54
C ASP A 13 -5.37 4.87 -20.08
N LEU A 14 -5.71 3.94 -19.20
CA LEU A 14 -6.34 2.68 -19.58
C LEU A 14 -7.75 2.87 -20.21
N ILE A 15 -8.55 3.79 -19.67
CA ILE A 15 -9.85 4.15 -20.25
C ILE A 15 -9.69 4.69 -21.68
N ASP A 16 -8.71 5.56 -21.89
CA ASP A 16 -8.52 6.26 -23.15
C ASP A 16 -7.86 5.39 -24.23
N HIS A 17 -7.01 4.44 -23.85
CA HIS A 17 -6.16 3.72 -24.80
C HIS A 17 -6.37 2.20 -24.82
N CYS A 18 -6.96 1.60 -23.78
CA CYS A 18 -7.10 0.14 -23.64
C CYS A 18 -8.56 -0.32 -23.52
N ALA A 19 -9.53 0.46 -24.01
CA ALA A 19 -10.95 0.16 -23.86
C ALA A 19 -11.33 -1.21 -24.46
N ARG A 20 -10.73 -1.61 -25.59
CA ARG A 20 -10.94 -2.90 -26.22
C ARG A 20 -10.41 -4.06 -25.39
N GLU A 21 -9.22 -3.92 -24.86
CA GLU A 21 -8.56 -4.93 -24.03
C GLU A 21 -9.31 -5.11 -22.70
N LEU A 22 -9.79 -4.02 -22.11
CA LEU A 22 -10.65 -4.05 -20.92
C LEU A 22 -11.96 -4.81 -21.19
N GLU A 23 -12.62 -4.54 -22.30
CA GLU A 23 -13.83 -5.26 -22.70
C GLU A 23 -13.56 -6.76 -22.91
N MET A 24 -12.42 -7.13 -23.52
CA MET A 24 -12.04 -8.54 -23.73
C MET A 24 -11.86 -9.32 -22.41
N VAL A 25 -11.45 -8.68 -21.33
CA VAL A 25 -11.35 -9.29 -20.00
C VAL A 25 -12.61 -9.08 -19.15
N GLY A 26 -13.68 -8.52 -19.73
CA GLY A 26 -14.96 -8.31 -19.04
C GLY A 26 -15.03 -7.06 -18.16
N ARG A 27 -14.06 -6.16 -18.26
CA ARG A 27 -14.04 -4.91 -17.48
C ARG A 27 -14.72 -3.78 -18.25
N SER A 28 -15.80 -3.23 -17.71
CA SER A 28 -16.44 -2.05 -18.28
C SER A 28 -15.62 -0.79 -18.04
N VAL A 29 -15.37 0.00 -19.08
CA VAL A 29 -14.75 1.33 -18.97
C VAL A 29 -15.54 2.24 -18.03
N GLU A 30 -16.87 2.19 -18.06
CA GLU A 30 -17.71 2.98 -17.17
C GLU A 30 -17.49 2.67 -15.69
N SER A 31 -17.19 1.42 -15.35
CA SER A 31 -16.93 1.03 -13.96
C SER A 31 -15.61 1.58 -13.40
N LEU A 32 -14.69 1.97 -14.28
CA LEU A 32 -13.40 2.57 -13.90
C LEU A 32 -13.47 4.09 -13.67
N LYS A 33 -14.46 4.78 -14.24
CA LYS A 33 -14.55 6.24 -14.15
C LYS A 33 -14.53 6.80 -12.73
N PRO A 34 -15.21 6.21 -11.72
CA PRO A 34 -15.13 6.70 -10.35
C PRO A 34 -13.71 6.74 -9.79
N PHE A 35 -12.81 5.90 -10.28
CA PHE A 35 -11.43 5.80 -9.81
C PHE A 35 -10.51 6.88 -10.38
N THR A 36 -10.97 7.66 -11.37
CA THR A 36 -10.26 8.84 -11.87
C THR A 36 -10.58 10.10 -11.08
N GLU A 37 -11.62 10.08 -10.24
CA GLU A 37 -12.08 11.25 -9.51
C GLU A 37 -11.35 11.41 -8.17
N LEU A 38 -10.65 12.51 -8.01
CA LEU A 38 -9.91 12.87 -6.80
C LEU A 38 -10.67 13.87 -5.93
N PRO A 39 -10.39 13.94 -4.61
CA PRO A 39 -9.45 13.11 -3.87
C PRO A 39 -10.02 11.74 -3.50
N TYR A 40 -9.14 10.77 -3.21
CA TYR A 40 -9.53 9.52 -2.59
C TYR A 40 -9.81 9.70 -1.09
N PRO A 41 -10.75 8.94 -0.50
CA PRO A 41 -11.00 8.94 0.94
C PRO A 41 -9.75 8.57 1.74
N ARG A 42 -9.68 9.09 2.95
CA ARG A 42 -8.59 8.84 3.91
C ARG A 42 -9.19 8.53 5.26
N ILE A 43 -8.73 7.46 5.87
CA ILE A 43 -9.03 7.10 7.26
C ILE A 43 -7.71 6.81 7.99
N THR A 44 -7.70 7.02 9.28
CA THR A 44 -6.61 6.60 10.15
C THR A 44 -6.70 5.10 10.43
N TYR A 45 -5.58 4.48 10.82
CA TYR A 45 -5.58 3.10 11.28
C TYR A 45 -6.57 2.87 12.44
N LYS A 46 -6.70 3.85 13.35
CA LYS A 46 -7.66 3.78 14.45
C LYS A 46 -9.11 3.72 13.94
N GLU A 47 -9.47 4.57 12.99
CA GLU A 47 -10.80 4.53 12.37
C GLU A 47 -11.03 3.23 11.61
N ALA A 48 -9.99 2.67 10.97
CA ALA A 48 -10.07 1.36 10.33
C ALA A 48 -10.39 0.23 11.33
N ILE A 49 -9.72 0.20 12.49
CA ILE A 49 -10.04 -0.74 13.59
C ILE A 49 -11.51 -0.59 14.03
N GLU A 50 -12.01 0.63 14.21
CA GLU A 50 -13.40 0.86 14.60
C GLU A 50 -14.41 0.36 13.55
N ILE A 51 -14.09 0.52 12.26
CA ILE A 51 -14.91 0.01 11.15
C ILE A 51 -14.92 -1.53 11.16
N LEU A 52 -13.76 -2.16 11.32
CA LEU A 52 -13.63 -3.63 11.38
C LEU A 52 -14.40 -4.21 12.55
N GLN A 53 -14.24 -3.66 13.75
CA GLN A 53 -14.96 -4.12 14.95
C GLN A 53 -16.48 -3.99 14.79
N LYS A 54 -16.98 -2.89 14.20
CA LYS A 54 -18.40 -2.75 13.86
C LYS A 54 -18.87 -3.77 12.82
N GLY A 55 -17.97 -4.21 11.96
CA GLY A 55 -18.19 -5.28 10.98
C GLY A 55 -18.13 -6.70 11.56
N GLY A 56 -17.85 -6.83 12.85
CA GLY A 56 -17.78 -8.13 13.55
C GLY A 56 -16.41 -8.81 13.48
N PHE A 57 -15.36 -8.10 13.04
CA PHE A 57 -14.00 -8.62 13.08
C PHE A 57 -13.44 -8.54 14.51
N ASP A 58 -12.77 -9.60 14.94
CA ASP A 58 -12.08 -9.67 16.24
C ASP A 58 -10.64 -9.14 16.05
N VAL A 59 -10.52 -7.83 15.99
CA VAL A 59 -9.23 -7.13 15.80
C VAL A 59 -8.98 -6.14 16.93
N GLU A 60 -7.75 -6.15 17.45
CA GLU A 60 -7.28 -5.21 18.46
C GLU A 60 -6.35 -4.15 17.84
N TYR A 61 -6.23 -3.01 18.53
CA TYR A 61 -5.26 -2.00 18.12
C TYR A 61 -3.83 -2.56 18.19
N GLY A 62 -3.07 -2.43 17.11
CA GLY A 62 -1.73 -3.00 16.97
C GLY A 62 -1.68 -4.28 16.12
N ALA A 63 -2.82 -4.83 15.73
CA ALA A 63 -2.87 -5.95 14.79
C ALA A 63 -2.57 -5.47 13.36
N ASP A 64 -1.78 -6.25 12.60
CA ASP A 64 -1.65 -6.04 11.16
C ASP A 64 -2.91 -6.55 10.45
N PHE A 65 -3.28 -5.91 9.33
CA PHE A 65 -4.44 -6.33 8.56
C PHE A 65 -4.08 -7.45 7.59
N GLY A 66 -4.88 -8.50 7.61
CA GLY A 66 -4.84 -9.51 6.57
C GLY A 66 -5.78 -9.17 5.40
N SER A 67 -5.76 -10.02 4.38
CA SER A 67 -6.60 -9.84 3.20
C SER A 67 -8.10 -9.70 3.50
N PRO A 68 -8.70 -10.45 4.45
CA PRO A 68 -10.12 -10.28 4.79
C PRO A 68 -10.44 -8.90 5.37
N GLU A 69 -9.56 -8.36 6.25
CA GLU A 69 -9.72 -7.04 6.87
C GLU A 69 -9.58 -5.94 5.83
N GLU A 70 -8.54 -6.00 4.98
CA GLU A 70 -8.32 -5.04 3.90
C GLU A 70 -9.47 -5.01 2.91
N THR A 71 -9.95 -6.18 2.48
CA THR A 71 -11.12 -6.30 1.59
C THR A 71 -12.34 -5.65 2.21
N TYR A 72 -12.66 -6.00 3.47
CA TYR A 72 -13.82 -5.43 4.13
C TYR A 72 -13.72 -3.90 4.27
N LEU A 73 -12.55 -3.38 4.63
CA LEU A 73 -12.31 -1.92 4.72
C LEU A 73 -12.49 -1.25 3.36
N ALA A 74 -11.89 -1.79 2.31
CA ALA A 74 -11.97 -1.24 0.97
C ALA A 74 -13.41 -1.21 0.45
N ASP A 75 -14.21 -2.23 0.74
CA ASP A 75 -15.60 -2.35 0.31
C ASP A 75 -16.56 -1.37 1.02
N GLN A 76 -16.11 -0.68 2.08
CA GLN A 76 -16.87 0.42 2.66
C GLN A 76 -16.83 1.70 1.80
N PHE A 77 -15.99 1.73 0.78
CA PHE A 77 -15.76 2.89 -0.07
C PHE A 77 -15.97 2.55 -1.55
N GLN A 78 -16.48 3.51 -2.32
CA GLN A 78 -16.66 3.36 -3.77
C GLN A 78 -15.39 3.68 -4.57
N LYS A 79 -14.33 4.13 -3.92
CA LYS A 79 -13.05 4.54 -4.50
C LYS A 79 -11.93 3.93 -3.69
N PRO A 80 -10.71 3.83 -4.24
CA PRO A 80 -9.54 3.48 -3.42
C PRO A 80 -9.45 4.33 -2.17
N VAL A 81 -9.12 3.73 -1.03
CA VAL A 81 -9.07 4.39 0.27
C VAL A 81 -7.67 4.32 0.86
N PHE A 82 -7.21 5.44 1.40
CA PHE A 82 -5.96 5.47 2.18
C PHE A 82 -6.22 5.12 3.63
N ILE A 83 -5.38 4.24 4.17
CA ILE A 83 -5.24 4.03 5.61
C ILE A 83 -3.92 4.66 6.04
N LEU A 84 -4.00 5.56 7.05
CA LEU A 84 -2.89 6.39 7.48
C LEU A 84 -2.46 6.03 8.90
N ASN A 85 -1.20 6.31 9.23
CA ASN A 85 -0.69 6.35 10.60
C ASN A 85 -0.88 5.04 11.36
N TYR A 86 -0.26 3.97 10.86
CA TYR A 86 -0.23 2.67 11.54
C TYR A 86 0.66 2.70 12.78
N PRO A 87 0.42 1.78 13.73
CA PRO A 87 1.32 1.55 14.86
C PRO A 87 2.73 1.21 14.38
N LYS A 88 3.74 1.77 15.03
CA LYS A 88 5.15 1.62 14.64
C LYS A 88 5.66 0.18 14.75
N GLU A 89 5.07 -0.61 15.63
CA GLU A 89 5.47 -2.00 15.89
C GLU A 89 5.20 -2.93 14.71
N ILE A 90 4.24 -2.59 13.85
CA ILE A 90 3.84 -3.40 12.69
C ILE A 90 4.33 -2.83 11.35
N LYS A 91 5.12 -1.76 11.38
CA LYS A 91 5.65 -1.13 10.17
C LYS A 91 7.19 -1.15 10.14
N ALA A 92 7.74 -0.84 8.98
CA ALA A 92 9.16 -0.96 8.74
C ALA A 92 9.99 0.07 9.53
N PHE A 93 11.15 -0.33 9.98
CA PHE A 93 12.08 0.43 10.83
C PHE A 93 12.45 1.83 10.30
N TYR A 94 12.38 2.03 9.00
CA TYR A 94 12.79 3.28 8.34
C TYR A 94 11.71 4.36 8.31
N MET A 95 10.53 4.08 8.82
CA MET A 95 9.42 5.03 8.87
C MET A 95 9.57 5.91 10.12
N PRO A 96 9.53 7.25 9.99
CA PRO A 96 9.62 8.13 11.15
C PRO A 96 8.34 8.07 11.97
N GLU A 97 8.48 8.25 13.27
CA GLU A 97 7.36 8.39 14.19
C GLU A 97 6.57 9.68 13.87
N ASP A 98 5.25 9.62 14.08
CA ASP A 98 4.40 10.78 13.93
C ASP A 98 4.70 11.79 15.06
N PRO A 99 5.00 13.06 14.75
CA PRO A 99 5.26 14.08 15.77
C PRO A 99 4.09 14.34 16.73
N GLU A 100 2.85 14.01 16.30
CA GLU A 100 1.65 14.19 17.12
C GLU A 100 1.36 12.97 18.00
N ASP A 101 1.77 11.76 17.56
CA ASP A 101 1.64 10.51 18.34
C ASP A 101 2.79 9.55 18.02
N SER A 102 3.80 9.52 18.85
CA SER A 102 5.01 8.69 18.68
C SER A 102 4.77 7.17 18.73
N ARG A 103 3.54 6.72 18.97
CA ARG A 103 3.14 5.31 18.82
C ARG A 103 2.84 4.91 17.39
N GLN A 104 2.74 5.87 16.48
CA GLN A 104 2.40 5.71 15.08
C GLN A 104 3.56 6.17 14.19
N VAL A 105 3.55 5.74 12.94
CA VAL A 105 4.50 6.18 11.92
C VAL A 105 3.77 6.93 10.79
N ILE A 106 4.49 7.84 10.12
CA ILE A 106 3.96 8.58 8.97
C ILE A 106 3.96 7.68 7.74
N CYS A 107 2.87 6.98 7.53
CA CYS A 107 2.68 6.06 6.41
C CYS A 107 1.28 6.18 5.80
N ALA A 108 1.13 5.63 4.61
CA ALA A 108 -0.13 5.60 3.87
C ALA A 108 -0.17 4.36 2.99
N ASP A 109 -1.07 3.44 3.28
CA ASP A 109 -1.38 2.31 2.42
C ASP A 109 -2.65 2.61 1.63
N LEU A 110 -2.67 2.29 0.34
CA LEU A 110 -3.82 2.49 -0.54
C LEU A 110 -4.47 1.15 -0.83
N LEU A 111 -5.71 1.00 -0.40
CA LEU A 111 -6.53 -0.17 -0.69
C LEU A 111 -7.41 0.07 -1.92
N ALA A 112 -7.42 -0.88 -2.83
CA ALA A 112 -8.34 -0.91 -3.97
C ALA A 112 -9.67 -1.57 -3.57
N PRO A 113 -10.82 -1.03 -4.00
CA PRO A 113 -12.13 -1.63 -3.77
C PRO A 113 -12.31 -2.93 -4.55
N GLU A 114 -13.51 -3.50 -4.48
CA GLU A 114 -13.91 -4.71 -5.22
C GLU A 114 -13.14 -5.97 -4.77
N GLY A 115 -12.69 -6.00 -3.51
CA GLY A 115 -12.04 -7.16 -2.90
C GLY A 115 -10.53 -7.28 -3.10
N TYR A 116 -9.87 -6.28 -3.66
CA TYR A 116 -8.44 -6.39 -4.02
C TYR A 116 -7.46 -5.96 -2.92
N GLY A 117 -7.89 -5.19 -1.91
CA GLY A 117 -7.04 -4.82 -0.78
C GLY A 117 -5.87 -3.91 -1.15
N GLU A 118 -4.76 -4.01 -0.43
CA GLU A 118 -3.62 -3.13 -0.60
C GLU A 118 -2.95 -3.27 -1.98
N ILE A 119 -2.87 -2.14 -2.70
CA ILE A 119 -2.15 -2.01 -3.99
C ILE A 119 -0.89 -1.14 -3.88
N ILE A 120 -0.85 -0.22 -2.93
CA ILE A 120 0.31 0.65 -2.66
C ILE A 120 0.57 0.70 -1.16
N GLY A 121 1.82 0.46 -0.77
CA GLY A 121 2.35 0.81 0.55
C GLY A 121 3.36 1.94 0.44
N GLY A 122 3.23 2.96 1.28
CA GLY A 122 4.11 4.12 1.25
C GLY A 122 4.32 4.79 2.59
N SER A 123 5.42 5.53 2.71
CA SER A 123 5.71 6.27 3.94
C SER A 123 6.65 7.44 3.69
N GLU A 124 6.70 8.34 4.64
CA GLU A 124 7.88 9.17 4.83
C GLU A 124 9.07 8.29 5.19
N ARG A 125 10.28 8.68 4.81
CA ARG A 125 11.52 8.00 5.16
C ARG A 125 12.26 8.84 6.18
N SER A 126 12.66 8.23 7.29
CA SER A 126 13.50 8.95 8.23
C SER A 126 14.81 9.37 7.56
N TYR A 127 15.12 10.63 7.65
CA TYR A 127 16.38 11.23 7.18
C TYR A 127 17.36 11.48 8.34
N ASP A 128 16.98 11.15 9.55
CA ASP A 128 17.79 11.25 10.75
C ASP A 128 18.73 10.04 10.86
N TYR A 129 20.04 10.31 10.91
CA TYR A 129 21.07 9.28 10.98
C TYR A 129 21.01 8.50 12.30
N GLU A 130 20.87 9.20 13.42
CA GLU A 130 20.84 8.55 14.73
C GLU A 130 19.58 7.69 14.90
N TYR A 131 18.44 8.19 14.43
CA TYR A 131 17.20 7.43 14.43
C TYR A 131 17.34 6.12 13.65
N ILE A 132 17.87 6.16 12.43
CA ILE A 132 18.03 4.95 11.60
C ILE A 132 19.03 3.98 12.23
N THR A 133 20.18 4.47 12.72
CA THR A 133 21.18 3.62 13.36
C THR A 133 20.59 2.88 14.56
N ASN A 134 19.85 3.58 15.42
CA ASN A 134 19.21 2.98 16.59
C ASN A 134 18.15 1.95 16.17
N LYS A 135 17.34 2.26 15.14
CA LYS A 135 16.31 1.34 14.63
C LYS A 135 16.91 0.08 14.01
N LEU A 136 18.04 0.16 13.33
CA LEU A 136 18.76 -1.01 12.83
C LEU A 136 19.20 -1.92 13.99
N GLU A 137 19.75 -1.34 15.04
CA GLU A 137 20.19 -2.09 16.24
C GLU A 137 18.99 -2.72 16.98
N GLU A 138 17.90 -1.97 17.19
CA GLU A 138 16.67 -2.47 17.82
C GLU A 138 16.05 -3.66 17.06
N ASN A 139 16.16 -3.66 15.73
CA ASN A 139 15.63 -4.72 14.88
C ASN A 139 16.64 -5.87 14.62
N GLY A 140 17.82 -5.82 15.23
CA GLY A 140 18.87 -6.85 15.08
C GLY A 140 19.48 -6.89 13.67
N LEU A 141 19.41 -5.79 12.92
CA LEU A 141 19.93 -5.67 11.56
C LEU A 141 21.41 -5.26 11.62
N SER A 142 22.27 -6.03 10.93
CA SER A 142 23.70 -5.82 11.00
C SER A 142 24.18 -4.61 10.19
N LYS A 143 25.20 -3.92 10.71
CA LYS A 143 25.87 -2.84 9.95
C LYS A 143 26.59 -3.35 8.70
N GLU A 144 26.92 -4.64 8.63
CA GLU A 144 27.53 -5.26 7.44
C GLU A 144 26.54 -5.27 6.28
N ASP A 145 25.28 -5.60 6.55
CA ASP A 145 24.24 -5.70 5.53
C ASP A 145 23.59 -4.35 5.20
N TYR A 146 23.45 -3.48 6.18
CA TYR A 146 22.71 -2.21 6.09
C TYR A 146 23.57 -0.95 6.13
N GLY A 147 24.90 -1.06 6.20
CA GLY A 147 25.79 0.12 6.26
C GLY A 147 25.61 1.09 5.11
N TRP A 148 25.34 0.59 3.91
CA TRP A 148 25.02 1.40 2.73
C TRP A 148 23.74 2.24 2.92
N TYR A 149 22.76 1.72 3.65
CA TYR A 149 21.51 2.41 3.93
C TYR A 149 21.72 3.53 4.97
N ASP A 150 22.56 3.26 5.96
CA ASP A 150 22.99 4.21 6.97
C ASP A 150 23.81 5.37 6.35
N ASP A 151 24.70 5.04 5.42
CA ASP A 151 25.53 6.03 4.68
C ASP A 151 24.69 7.05 3.91
N LEU A 152 23.48 6.69 3.43
CA LEU A 152 22.55 7.63 2.79
C LEU A 152 22.07 8.76 3.72
N ARG A 153 22.25 8.63 5.03
CA ARG A 153 21.94 9.66 6.04
C ARG A 153 23.18 10.33 6.55
N LYS A 154 24.24 9.55 6.78
CA LYS A 154 25.52 10.02 7.28
C LYS A 154 26.18 11.07 6.38
N TYR A 155 26.10 10.90 5.08
CA TYR A 155 26.70 11.83 4.12
C TYR A 155 25.74 12.92 3.64
N GLY A 156 24.59 13.05 4.25
CA GLY A 156 23.58 14.06 4.00
C GLY A 156 22.30 13.48 3.44
N SER A 157 21.20 13.94 3.98
CA SER A 157 19.85 13.55 3.56
C SER A 157 18.90 14.74 3.63
N ILE A 158 17.75 14.62 3.03
CA ILE A 158 16.67 15.60 3.04
C ILE A 158 15.34 14.90 3.38
N PRO A 159 14.31 15.60 3.85
CA PRO A 159 12.98 15.06 3.97
C PRO A 159 12.52 14.46 2.63
N HIS A 160 12.14 13.19 2.65
CA HIS A 160 11.69 12.48 1.45
C HIS A 160 10.71 11.37 1.81
N SER A 161 9.90 10.98 0.84
CA SER A 161 8.94 9.90 0.95
C SER A 161 9.09 8.95 -0.24
N GLY A 162 8.57 7.75 -0.08
CA GLY A 162 8.54 6.78 -1.16
C GLY A 162 7.35 5.84 -1.01
N PHE A 163 6.97 5.20 -2.12
CA PHE A 163 5.97 4.16 -2.13
C PHE A 163 6.33 3.06 -3.14
N GLY A 164 5.83 1.87 -2.89
CA GLY A 164 5.85 0.77 -3.83
C GLY A 164 4.43 0.43 -4.26
N MET A 165 4.23 0.15 -5.55
CA MET A 165 2.98 -0.37 -6.07
C MET A 165 3.17 -1.81 -6.52
N GLY A 166 2.27 -2.69 -6.08
CA GLY A 166 2.18 -4.05 -6.61
C GLY A 166 1.56 -4.02 -8.00
N LEU A 167 2.40 -4.16 -9.05
CA LEU A 167 1.91 -4.12 -10.42
C LEU A 167 0.88 -5.21 -10.69
N GLU A 168 1.14 -6.41 -10.21
CA GLU A 168 0.23 -7.56 -10.34
C GLU A 168 -1.08 -7.33 -9.59
N ARG A 169 -1.02 -6.71 -8.40
CA ARG A 169 -2.24 -6.35 -7.63
C ARG A 169 -3.05 -5.28 -8.35
N PHE A 170 -2.39 -4.25 -8.88
CA PHE A 170 -3.04 -3.23 -9.69
C PHE A 170 -3.70 -3.83 -10.94
N LEU A 171 -2.99 -4.70 -11.68
CA LEU A 171 -3.54 -5.37 -12.86
C LEU A 171 -4.70 -6.30 -12.50
N ALA A 172 -4.60 -7.08 -11.41
CA ALA A 172 -5.69 -7.93 -10.96
C ALA A 172 -6.97 -7.13 -10.70
N TRP A 173 -6.84 -6.01 -9.98
CA TRP A 173 -7.97 -5.11 -9.72
C TRP A 173 -8.58 -4.54 -11.01
N ILE A 174 -7.73 -3.98 -11.89
CA ILE A 174 -8.23 -3.35 -13.14
C ILE A 174 -8.86 -4.36 -14.08
N THR A 175 -8.36 -5.59 -14.13
CA THR A 175 -8.82 -6.64 -15.05
C THR A 175 -9.76 -7.65 -14.41
N LEU A 176 -10.18 -7.45 -13.16
CA LEU A 176 -11.06 -8.34 -12.39
C LEU A 176 -10.56 -9.79 -12.31
N GLN A 177 -9.24 -9.97 -12.18
CA GLN A 177 -8.69 -11.31 -12.01
C GLN A 177 -8.69 -11.72 -10.54
N ASP A 178 -9.14 -12.93 -10.24
CA ASP A 178 -9.25 -13.45 -8.87
C ASP A 178 -7.89 -13.66 -8.19
N HIS A 179 -6.83 -13.84 -8.98
CA HIS A 179 -5.51 -14.14 -8.43
C HIS A 179 -4.39 -13.46 -9.22
N ILE A 180 -3.43 -12.88 -8.52
CA ILE A 180 -2.27 -12.17 -9.11
C ILE A 180 -1.46 -13.02 -10.11
N ARG A 181 -1.45 -14.36 -9.99
CA ARG A 181 -0.79 -15.25 -10.96
C ARG A 181 -1.39 -15.15 -12.37
N GLU A 182 -2.63 -14.71 -12.51
CA GLU A 182 -3.30 -14.52 -13.79
C GLU A 182 -2.82 -13.23 -14.51
N THR A 183 -2.09 -12.37 -13.80
CA THR A 183 -1.55 -11.10 -14.34
C THR A 183 -0.08 -11.20 -14.73
N ILE A 184 0.53 -12.36 -14.59
CA ILE A 184 1.95 -12.62 -14.86
C ILE A 184 2.07 -13.65 -16.00
N PRO A 185 2.87 -13.40 -17.05
CA PRO A 185 3.06 -14.36 -18.13
C PRO A 185 3.66 -15.72 -17.68
N PHE A 186 4.52 -15.69 -16.66
CA PHE A 186 5.22 -16.89 -16.15
C PHE A 186 5.16 -16.96 -14.63
N PRO A 187 3.98 -17.23 -14.02
CA PRO A 187 3.83 -17.24 -12.58
C PRO A 187 4.63 -18.41 -11.97
N ARG A 188 5.40 -18.10 -10.93
CA ARG A 188 6.07 -19.10 -10.10
C ARG A 188 5.20 -19.45 -8.89
N MET A 189 5.14 -20.75 -8.58
CA MET A 189 4.37 -21.26 -7.46
C MET A 189 5.20 -22.28 -6.68
N LEU A 190 4.76 -22.69 -5.51
CA LEU A 190 5.47 -23.67 -4.67
C LEU A 190 5.82 -24.96 -5.40
N ASN A 191 4.97 -25.40 -6.33
CA ASN A 191 5.13 -26.62 -7.10
C ASN A 191 5.47 -26.37 -8.60
N ARG A 192 5.72 -25.12 -8.98
CA ARG A 192 6.04 -24.74 -10.36
C ARG A 192 7.05 -23.60 -10.38
N LEU A 193 8.31 -23.92 -10.70
CA LEU A 193 9.42 -22.97 -10.77
C LEU A 193 9.79 -22.57 -12.21
N ASN A 194 9.43 -23.41 -13.18
CA ASN A 194 9.70 -23.18 -14.61
C ASN A 194 8.42 -22.77 -15.34
N PRO A 195 8.53 -22.03 -16.44
CA PRO A 195 7.40 -21.64 -17.29
C PRO A 195 6.58 -22.82 -17.79
#